data_fee61b18f3cd24feb92bc9196ab693ee
#
_entry.id   fee61b18f3cd24feb92bc9196ab693ee
#
_cell.length_a   1.000
_cell.length_b   1.000
_cell.length_c   1.000
_cell.angle_alpha   90.00
_cell.angle_beta   90.00
_cell.angle_gamma   90.00
#
_symmetry.space_group_name_H-M   'P 1'
#
loop_
_entity.id
_entity.type
_entity.pdbx_description
1 polymer ?
#
loop_
_entity_poly.entity_id
_entity_poly.type
_entity_poly.pdbx_seq_one_letter_code
_entity_poly.pdbx_strand_id
1 'polypeptide(L)'
;MDVGRSYYPTCANCHGANGAGIAGLAPALAGASWVTGPPEWLGRIILQGLSGPLEVKGETWNGVMPPHGHLAELDDQTLAGLMIYLRRSWGNKADPVSVEQVANIRKASAERSGPWSAEELQQVPFDRGYARFVGKYSLSFVTMTIEETAEGLYFSVPLYGEGLLEQVSDTRFKSGTAGESVDMQFMLEGDGPAASFVLFRDGEKLTFKRKG
;
A
#
# COMPACT_ATOMS: atom_id res chain seq x y z
N MET A 1 -13.55 0.88 10.47
CA MET A 1 -14.04 2.04 9.66
C MET A 1 -14.73 3.11 10.52
N ASP A 2 -15.47 2.75 11.56
CA ASP A 2 -16.21 3.74 12.36
C ASP A 2 -15.29 4.69 13.15
N VAL A 3 -14.22 4.20 13.73
CA VAL A 3 -13.22 5.03 14.45
C VAL A 3 -12.58 6.06 13.51
N GLY A 4 -12.15 5.65 12.34
CA GLY A 4 -11.55 6.56 11.36
C GLY A 4 -12.54 7.61 10.85
N ARG A 5 -13.79 7.22 10.63
CA ARG A 5 -14.85 8.12 10.21
C ARG A 5 -15.16 9.18 11.27
N SER A 6 -15.16 8.78 12.56
CA SER A 6 -15.37 9.71 13.67
C SER A 6 -14.22 10.70 13.85
N TYR A 7 -13.00 10.31 13.50
CA TYR A 7 -11.82 11.19 13.59
C TYR A 7 -11.68 12.13 12.38
N TYR A 8 -12.16 11.74 11.19
CA TYR A 8 -12.01 12.48 9.94
C TYR A 8 -12.45 13.95 9.98
N PRO A 9 -13.45 14.38 10.75
CA PRO A 9 -13.81 15.81 10.85
C PRO A 9 -12.64 16.75 11.15
N THR A 10 -11.61 16.27 11.88
CA THR A 10 -10.37 17.03 12.13
C THR A 10 -9.62 17.35 10.83
N CYS A 11 -9.61 16.42 9.87
CA CYS A 11 -8.96 16.55 8.57
C CYS A 11 -9.83 17.31 7.57
N ALA A 12 -11.15 17.21 7.71
CA ALA A 12 -12.13 17.77 6.78
C ALA A 12 -12.07 19.31 6.69
N ASN A 13 -11.60 19.99 7.74
CA ASN A 13 -11.43 21.44 7.74
C ASN A 13 -10.49 21.94 6.62
N CYS A 14 -9.48 21.12 6.25
CA CYS A 14 -8.57 21.43 5.17
C CYS A 14 -8.86 20.62 3.90
N HIS A 15 -9.20 19.33 4.04
CA HIS A 15 -9.35 18.41 2.91
C HIS A 15 -10.78 18.24 2.41
N GLY A 16 -11.74 18.99 2.98
CA GLY A 16 -13.16 18.91 2.63
C GLY A 16 -13.84 17.65 3.19
N ALA A 17 -15.15 17.72 3.43
CA ALA A 17 -15.92 16.59 3.98
C ALA A 17 -15.96 15.36 3.07
N ASN A 18 -15.79 15.56 1.78
CA ASN A 18 -15.78 14.52 0.74
C ASN A 18 -14.37 14.16 0.26
N GLY A 19 -13.31 14.65 0.93
CA GLY A 19 -11.92 14.38 0.56
C GLY A 19 -11.50 15.00 -0.78
N ALA A 20 -12.25 15.93 -1.33
CA ALA A 20 -11.94 16.55 -2.63
C ALA A 20 -10.86 17.63 -2.54
N GLY A 21 -10.41 17.98 -1.33
CA GLY A 21 -9.53 19.12 -1.09
C GLY A 21 -10.29 20.44 -1.07
N ILE A 22 -9.59 21.51 -0.77
CA ILE A 22 -10.06 22.90 -0.84
C ILE A 22 -9.03 23.70 -1.62
N ALA A 23 -9.44 24.29 -2.73
CA ALA A 23 -8.56 25.05 -3.61
C ALA A 23 -7.76 26.10 -2.84
N GLY A 24 -6.46 26.14 -3.04
CA GLY A 24 -5.53 27.06 -2.38
C GLY A 24 -5.24 26.75 -0.90
N LEU A 25 -5.87 25.72 -0.30
CA LEU A 25 -5.67 25.34 1.10
C LEU A 25 -5.02 23.97 1.24
N ALA A 26 -5.64 22.91 0.71
CA ALA A 26 -5.13 21.56 0.81
C ALA A 26 -5.59 20.68 -0.36
N PRO A 27 -4.74 19.72 -0.81
CA PRO A 27 -5.04 18.85 -1.94
C PRO A 27 -6.14 17.83 -1.63
N ALA A 28 -6.66 17.21 -2.70
CA ALA A 28 -7.58 16.11 -2.59
C ALA A 28 -6.93 14.88 -1.94
N LEU A 29 -7.70 14.17 -1.11
CA LEU A 29 -7.39 12.83 -0.60
C LEU A 29 -8.03 11.74 -1.48
N ALA A 30 -9.16 12.09 -2.11
CA ALA A 30 -9.86 11.22 -3.05
C ALA A 30 -9.01 11.00 -4.32
N GLY A 31 -8.64 9.76 -4.60
CA GLY A 31 -7.83 9.38 -5.76
C GLY A 31 -6.36 9.80 -5.68
N ALA A 32 -5.88 10.27 -4.54
CA ALA A 32 -4.48 10.67 -4.37
C ALA A 32 -3.59 9.46 -4.12
N SER A 33 -2.49 9.34 -4.88
CA SER A 33 -1.48 8.27 -4.70
C SER A 33 -0.82 8.30 -3.32
N TRP A 34 -0.68 9.47 -2.72
CA TRP A 34 -0.19 9.63 -1.34
C TRP A 34 -1.09 9.01 -0.28
N VAL A 35 -2.36 8.76 -0.60
CA VAL A 35 -3.35 8.07 0.25
C VAL A 35 -3.44 6.60 -0.10
N THR A 36 -3.46 6.27 -1.39
CA THR A 36 -3.69 4.90 -1.88
C THR A 36 -2.40 4.10 -2.13
N GLY A 37 -1.26 4.76 -2.14
CA GLY A 37 0.06 4.14 -2.26
C GLY A 37 0.54 3.49 -0.95
N PRO A 38 1.86 3.42 -0.73
CA PRO A 38 2.44 2.84 0.47
C PRO A 38 1.85 3.41 1.77
N PRO A 39 1.37 2.57 2.70
CA PRO A 39 0.81 3.05 3.97
C PRO A 39 1.83 3.84 4.80
N GLU A 40 3.12 3.57 4.63
CA GLU A 40 4.22 4.28 5.28
C GLU A 40 4.24 5.76 4.95
N TRP A 41 3.89 6.14 3.73
CA TRP A 41 3.81 7.56 3.33
C TRP A 41 2.67 8.24 4.09
N LEU A 42 1.46 7.69 3.99
CA LEU A 42 0.28 8.26 4.63
C LEU A 42 0.44 8.35 6.15
N GLY A 43 0.93 7.29 6.79
CA GLY A 43 1.16 7.26 8.22
C GLY A 43 2.16 8.33 8.68
N ARG A 44 3.29 8.46 7.99
CA ARG A 44 4.31 9.49 8.30
C ARG A 44 3.80 10.91 8.06
N ILE A 45 3.05 11.14 6.97
CA ILE A 45 2.43 12.43 6.70
C ILE A 45 1.50 12.84 7.85
N ILE A 46 0.65 11.92 8.31
CA ILE A 46 -0.28 12.21 9.41
C ILE A 46 0.50 12.45 10.72
N LEU A 47 1.51 11.64 11.00
CA LEU A 47 2.24 11.71 12.27
C LEU A 47 3.14 12.95 12.38
N GLN A 48 3.96 13.22 11.38
CA GLN A 48 4.98 14.28 11.43
C GLN A 48 4.70 15.47 10.51
N GLY A 49 3.66 15.40 9.68
CA GLY A 49 3.34 16.43 8.72
C GLY A 49 4.11 16.31 7.40
N LEU A 50 3.79 17.17 6.48
CA LEU A 50 4.41 17.27 5.15
C LEU A 50 4.66 18.74 4.81
N SER A 51 5.79 19.04 4.18
CA SER A 51 6.10 20.39 3.69
C SER A 51 6.83 20.35 2.35
N GLY A 52 6.72 21.43 1.62
CA GLY A 52 7.37 21.60 0.31
C GLY A 52 6.47 21.14 -0.85
N PRO A 53 7.05 21.10 -2.07
CA PRO A 53 6.31 20.78 -3.27
C PRO A 53 5.83 19.32 -3.25
N LEU A 54 4.56 19.14 -3.62
CA LEU A 54 3.89 17.86 -3.68
C LEU A 54 3.02 17.81 -4.94
N GLU A 55 3.13 16.77 -5.73
CA GLU A 55 2.23 16.55 -6.85
C GLU A 55 1.05 15.65 -6.43
N VAL A 56 -0.17 16.14 -6.66
CA VAL A 56 -1.40 15.41 -6.40
C VAL A 56 -2.31 15.53 -7.61
N LYS A 57 -2.56 14.40 -8.29
CA LYS A 57 -3.44 14.31 -9.47
C LYS A 57 -3.07 15.28 -10.61
N GLY A 58 -1.76 15.50 -10.83
CA GLY A 58 -1.26 16.40 -11.87
C GLY A 58 -1.23 17.88 -11.48
N GLU A 59 -1.55 18.21 -10.24
CA GLU A 59 -1.43 19.58 -9.68
C GLU A 59 -0.29 19.64 -8.68
N THR A 60 0.56 20.66 -8.81
CA THR A 60 1.63 20.93 -7.85
C THR A 60 1.09 21.74 -6.68
N TRP A 61 1.21 21.20 -5.49
CA TRP A 61 0.90 21.86 -4.23
C TRP A 61 2.20 22.20 -3.51
N ASN A 62 2.26 23.38 -2.91
CA ASN A 62 3.41 23.80 -2.11
C ASN A 62 2.91 24.46 -0.82
N GLY A 63 2.72 23.64 0.20
CA GLY A 63 2.15 24.05 1.47
C GLY A 63 2.70 23.23 2.62
N VAL A 64 2.08 23.39 3.77
CA VAL A 64 2.44 22.66 4.99
C VAL A 64 1.19 21.96 5.54
N MET A 65 1.26 20.64 5.64
CA MET A 65 0.34 19.86 6.46
C MET A 65 0.94 19.72 7.87
N PRO A 66 0.27 20.19 8.92
CA PRO A 66 0.81 20.10 10.28
C PRO A 66 0.86 18.66 10.78
N PRO A 67 1.76 18.33 11.73
CA PRO A 67 1.81 17.02 12.36
C PRO A 67 0.61 16.81 13.30
N HIS A 68 0.11 15.58 13.36
CA HIS A 68 -0.99 15.18 14.25
C HIS A 68 -0.56 14.10 15.26
N GLY A 69 0.65 13.57 15.13
CA GLY A 69 1.15 12.47 15.96
C GLY A 69 1.28 12.77 17.46
N HIS A 70 1.27 14.05 17.85
CA HIS A 70 1.29 14.50 19.22
C HIS A 70 -0.09 14.52 19.89
N LEU A 71 -1.17 14.34 19.14
CA LEU A 71 -2.53 14.33 19.65
C LEU A 71 -2.78 13.00 20.38
N ALA A 72 -3.15 13.06 21.65
CA ALA A 72 -3.37 11.89 22.49
C ALA A 72 -4.48 10.97 21.96
N GLU A 73 -5.45 11.54 21.27
CA GLU A 73 -6.58 10.82 20.66
C GLU A 73 -6.17 10.01 19.42
N LEU A 74 -4.98 10.28 18.85
CA LEU A 74 -4.46 9.61 17.68
C LEU A 74 -3.50 8.47 18.06
N ASP A 75 -3.98 7.54 18.88
CA ASP A 75 -3.27 6.29 19.16
C ASP A 75 -3.16 5.40 17.90
N ASP A 76 -2.45 4.28 17.99
CA ASP A 76 -2.22 3.41 16.83
C ASP A 76 -3.51 2.78 16.31
N GLN A 77 -4.48 2.49 17.17
CA GLN A 77 -5.77 1.96 16.76
C GLN A 77 -6.60 3.01 16.01
N THR A 78 -6.64 4.23 16.52
CA THR A 78 -7.32 5.36 15.91
C THR A 78 -6.69 5.73 14.58
N LEU A 79 -5.34 5.78 14.52
CA LEU A 79 -4.63 6.06 13.29
C LEU A 79 -4.84 4.97 12.24
N ALA A 80 -4.79 3.68 12.61
CA ALA A 80 -5.10 2.59 11.68
C ALA A 80 -6.53 2.72 11.13
N GLY A 81 -7.50 3.00 12.00
CA GLY A 81 -8.90 3.25 11.61
C GLY A 81 -9.04 4.43 10.66
N LEU A 82 -8.33 5.54 10.92
CA LEU A 82 -8.31 6.73 10.05
C LEU A 82 -7.69 6.39 8.69
N MET A 83 -6.54 5.73 8.68
CA MET A 83 -5.88 5.33 7.43
C MET A 83 -6.76 4.40 6.60
N ILE A 84 -7.43 3.42 7.21
CA ILE A 84 -8.40 2.55 6.51
C ILE A 84 -9.55 3.39 5.93
N TYR A 85 -10.10 4.34 6.71
CA TYR A 85 -11.17 5.21 6.23
C TYR A 85 -10.74 6.02 5.01
N LEU A 86 -9.58 6.68 5.05
CA LEU A 86 -9.05 7.48 3.94
C LEU A 86 -8.80 6.61 2.69
N ARG A 87 -8.20 5.43 2.88
CA ARG A 87 -7.81 4.50 1.82
C ARG A 87 -9.00 3.78 1.16
N ARG A 88 -10.20 3.82 1.78
CA ARG A 88 -11.42 3.14 1.30
C ARG A 88 -12.60 4.08 1.04
N SER A 89 -12.44 5.40 1.28
CA SER A 89 -13.49 6.38 1.03
C SER A 89 -13.37 7.02 -0.35
N TRP A 90 -14.45 7.64 -0.81
CA TRP A 90 -14.50 8.48 -2.01
C TRP A 90 -13.98 7.81 -3.29
N GLY A 91 -14.17 6.50 -3.41
CA GLY A 91 -13.70 5.71 -4.55
C GLY A 91 -12.28 5.17 -4.41
N ASN A 92 -11.55 5.50 -3.35
CA ASN A 92 -10.28 4.87 -3.03
C ASN A 92 -10.47 3.37 -2.75
N LYS A 93 -9.56 2.53 -3.26
CA LYS A 93 -9.63 1.05 -3.17
C LYS A 93 -8.29 0.45 -2.74
N ALA A 94 -7.58 1.11 -1.85
CA ALA A 94 -6.31 0.61 -1.33
C ALA A 94 -6.51 -0.35 -0.14
N ASP A 95 -5.50 -1.15 0.16
CA ASP A 95 -5.54 -2.15 1.21
C ASP A 95 -5.70 -1.53 2.61
N PRO A 96 -6.37 -2.24 3.54
CA PRO A 96 -6.44 -1.82 4.92
C PRO A 96 -5.04 -1.84 5.56
N VAL A 97 -4.88 -1.07 6.62
CA VAL A 97 -3.63 -0.98 7.39
C VAL A 97 -3.88 -1.57 8.77
N SER A 98 -3.01 -2.47 9.22
CA SER A 98 -3.12 -3.04 10.57
C SER A 98 -2.59 -2.08 11.65
N VAL A 99 -3.03 -2.30 12.88
CA VAL A 99 -2.52 -1.55 14.05
C VAL A 99 -1.02 -1.77 14.23
N GLU A 100 -0.54 -2.97 13.96
CA GLU A 100 0.89 -3.32 14.02
C GLU A 100 1.71 -2.55 12.98
N GLN A 101 1.22 -2.44 11.74
CA GLN A 101 1.87 -1.62 10.71
C GLN A 101 1.96 -0.16 11.15
N VAL A 102 0.89 0.39 11.74
CA VAL A 102 0.90 1.77 12.28
C VAL A 102 1.91 1.92 13.41
N ALA A 103 1.97 0.99 14.35
CA ALA A 103 2.94 0.99 15.45
C ALA A 103 4.39 0.98 14.91
N ASN A 104 4.66 0.18 13.87
CA ASN A 104 5.95 0.12 13.21
C ASN A 104 6.29 1.45 12.49
N ILE A 105 5.33 2.06 11.80
CA ILE A 105 5.51 3.39 11.17
C ILE A 105 5.84 4.44 12.24
N ARG A 106 5.10 4.49 13.33
CA ARG A 106 5.33 5.43 14.44
C ARG A 106 6.71 5.23 15.06
N LYS A 107 7.09 3.99 15.34
CA LYS A 107 8.41 3.65 15.88
C LYS A 107 9.54 4.04 14.93
N ALA A 108 9.40 3.74 13.65
CA ALA A 108 10.43 4.04 12.63
C ALA A 108 10.60 5.55 12.36
N SER A 109 9.64 6.37 12.76
CA SER A 109 9.69 7.83 12.59
C SER A 109 9.76 8.61 13.93
N ALA A 110 9.97 7.92 15.06
CA ALA A 110 9.93 8.53 16.39
C ALA A 110 11.00 9.63 16.62
N GLU A 111 12.19 9.46 16.03
CA GLU A 111 13.30 10.39 16.14
C GLU A 111 13.17 11.61 15.22
N ARG A 112 12.13 11.63 14.36
CA ARG A 112 11.96 12.74 13.42
C ARG A 112 11.31 13.95 14.10
N SER A 113 11.97 15.10 14.01
CA SER A 113 11.53 16.34 14.64
C SER A 113 10.83 17.34 13.71
N GLY A 114 10.72 17.03 12.41
CA GLY A 114 10.14 17.96 11.41
C GLY A 114 9.27 17.25 10.37
N PRO A 115 8.54 18.05 9.55
CA PRO A 115 7.71 17.50 8.50
C PRO A 115 8.55 16.77 7.44
N TRP A 116 7.94 15.83 6.74
CA TRP A 116 8.53 15.14 5.61
C TRP A 116 8.46 16.01 4.35
N SER A 117 9.37 15.80 3.42
CA SER A 117 9.18 16.19 2.02
C SER A 117 8.68 15.01 1.20
N ALA A 118 8.12 15.29 0.02
CA ALA A 118 7.71 14.25 -0.92
C ALA A 118 8.89 13.36 -1.35
N GLU A 119 10.06 13.99 -1.61
CA GLU A 119 11.26 13.28 -2.01
C GLU A 119 11.76 12.31 -0.93
N GLU A 120 11.81 12.75 0.34
CA GLU A 120 12.21 11.89 1.45
C GLU A 120 11.25 10.70 1.62
N LEU A 121 9.93 10.94 1.51
CA LEU A 121 8.94 9.87 1.62
C LEU A 121 9.09 8.81 0.53
N GLN A 122 9.40 9.20 -0.69
CA GLN A 122 9.62 8.27 -1.80
C GLN A 122 10.86 7.38 -1.60
N GLN A 123 11.82 7.81 -0.77
CA GLN A 123 13.01 7.03 -0.42
C GLN A 123 12.80 6.14 0.81
N VAL A 124 11.67 6.29 1.52
CA VAL A 124 11.36 5.44 2.67
C VAL A 124 11.10 4.01 2.19
N PRO A 125 11.88 3.03 2.65
CA PRO A 125 11.55 1.63 2.44
C PRO A 125 10.16 1.35 3.03
N PHE A 126 9.32 0.68 2.28
CA PHE A 126 8.04 0.24 2.80
C PHE A 126 7.88 -1.26 2.61
N ASP A 127 7.29 -1.87 3.62
CA ASP A 127 6.90 -3.27 3.55
C ASP A 127 5.59 -3.36 2.77
N ARG A 128 5.68 -3.84 1.55
CA ARG A 128 4.52 -4.12 0.70
C ARG A 128 3.74 -5.34 1.18
N GLY A 129 4.20 -6.00 2.25
CA GLY A 129 3.66 -7.28 2.68
C GLY A 129 3.94 -8.41 1.70
N TYR A 130 4.87 -8.19 0.77
CA TYR A 130 5.19 -9.14 -0.29
C TYR A 130 6.02 -10.32 0.20
N ALA A 131 6.73 -10.17 1.33
CA ALA A 131 7.53 -11.25 1.92
C ALA A 131 6.75 -12.57 2.08
N ARG A 132 5.46 -12.50 2.34
CA ARG A 132 4.58 -13.68 2.44
C ARG A 132 4.36 -14.41 1.12
N PHE A 133 4.55 -13.76 -0.02
CA PHE A 133 4.41 -14.33 -1.36
C PHE A 133 5.73 -14.81 -1.94
N VAL A 134 6.85 -14.27 -1.45
CA VAL A 134 8.21 -14.62 -1.90
C VAL A 134 8.50 -16.09 -1.62
N GLY A 135 9.03 -16.80 -2.62
CA GLY A 135 9.41 -18.20 -2.48
C GLY A 135 9.38 -18.96 -3.80
N LYS A 136 9.67 -20.25 -3.69
CA LYS A 136 9.62 -21.17 -4.83
C LYS A 136 8.33 -21.99 -4.74
N TYR A 137 7.62 -22.06 -5.84
CA TYR A 137 6.38 -22.81 -5.96
C TYR A 137 6.48 -23.78 -7.12
N SER A 138 5.93 -24.98 -6.97
CA SER A 138 6.03 -25.99 -8.02
C SER A 138 4.70 -26.68 -8.33
N LEU A 139 4.57 -27.01 -9.60
CA LEU A 139 3.54 -27.89 -10.14
C LEU A 139 4.26 -28.92 -11.02
N SER A 140 4.21 -30.18 -10.62
CA SER A 140 4.97 -31.26 -11.31
C SER A 140 6.47 -30.91 -11.44
N PHE A 141 7.00 -30.82 -12.64
CA PHE A 141 8.40 -30.47 -12.92
C PHE A 141 8.63 -28.97 -13.15
N VAL A 142 7.57 -28.17 -13.21
CA VAL A 142 7.69 -26.70 -13.36
C VAL A 142 7.86 -26.06 -11.99
N THR A 143 8.85 -25.18 -11.87
CA THR A 143 9.04 -24.35 -10.68
C THR A 143 8.98 -22.89 -11.06
N MET A 144 8.14 -22.14 -10.37
CA MET A 144 8.09 -20.68 -10.44
C MET A 144 8.74 -20.10 -9.20
N THR A 145 9.65 -19.16 -9.37
CA THR A 145 10.23 -18.38 -8.29
C THR A 145 9.52 -17.02 -8.22
N ILE A 146 9.13 -16.62 -7.03
CA ILE A 146 8.58 -15.30 -6.74
C ILE A 146 9.58 -14.57 -5.85
N GLU A 147 10.01 -13.40 -6.28
CA GLU A 147 10.97 -12.55 -5.56
C GLU A 147 10.42 -11.13 -5.40
N GLU A 148 10.78 -10.47 -4.31
CA GLU A 148 10.50 -9.05 -4.14
C GLU A 148 11.68 -8.24 -4.68
N THR A 149 11.38 -7.26 -5.52
CA THR A 149 12.33 -6.30 -6.09
C THR A 149 11.97 -4.89 -5.67
N ALA A 150 12.81 -3.92 -5.98
CA ALA A 150 12.49 -2.50 -5.76
C ALA A 150 11.22 -2.05 -6.49
N GLU A 151 10.88 -2.70 -7.62
CA GLU A 151 9.73 -2.37 -8.44
C GLU A 151 8.44 -3.10 -8.01
N GLY A 152 8.55 -4.24 -7.32
CA GLY A 152 7.41 -5.04 -6.91
C GLY A 152 7.72 -6.52 -6.79
N LEU A 153 6.69 -7.36 -6.82
CA LEU A 153 6.88 -8.80 -6.96
C LEU A 153 7.26 -9.14 -8.40
N TYR A 154 8.27 -9.98 -8.52
CA TYR A 154 8.76 -10.48 -9.79
C TYR A 154 8.64 -12.00 -9.83
N PHE A 155 8.11 -12.55 -10.92
CA PHE A 155 8.07 -14.00 -11.13
C PHE A 155 9.09 -14.41 -12.17
N SER A 156 9.64 -15.61 -12.00
CA SER A 156 10.46 -16.25 -13.03
C SER A 156 10.17 -17.74 -13.12
N VAL A 157 10.08 -18.23 -14.36
CA VAL A 157 9.90 -19.64 -14.66
C VAL A 157 10.91 -20.01 -15.74
N PRO A 158 11.92 -20.83 -15.43
CA PRO A 158 12.95 -21.24 -16.41
C PRO A 158 12.30 -21.78 -17.70
N LEU A 159 12.71 -21.22 -18.84
CA LEU A 159 12.25 -21.57 -20.20
C LEU A 159 10.81 -21.11 -20.55
N TYR A 160 10.05 -20.55 -19.58
CA TYR A 160 8.64 -20.15 -19.81
C TYR A 160 8.43 -18.65 -19.71
N GLY A 161 9.33 -17.90 -19.06
CA GLY A 161 9.27 -16.45 -18.98
C GLY A 161 9.39 -15.90 -17.57
N GLU A 162 9.42 -14.59 -17.51
CA GLU A 162 9.56 -13.82 -16.27
C GLU A 162 8.88 -12.47 -16.42
N GLY A 163 8.58 -11.80 -15.31
CA GLY A 163 7.99 -10.47 -15.37
C GLY A 163 7.58 -9.90 -14.02
N LEU A 164 7.28 -8.62 -14.04
CA LEU A 164 6.74 -7.90 -12.89
C LEU A 164 5.27 -8.26 -12.69
N LEU A 165 4.88 -8.44 -11.44
CA LEU A 165 3.52 -8.72 -11.02
C LEU A 165 2.86 -7.45 -10.48
N GLU A 166 1.81 -7.00 -11.14
CA GLU A 166 0.96 -5.91 -10.69
C GLU A 166 -0.09 -6.44 -9.71
N GLN A 167 -0.19 -5.85 -8.54
CA GLN A 167 -1.16 -6.22 -7.53
C GLN A 167 -2.56 -5.77 -7.91
N VAL A 168 -3.51 -6.70 -7.98
CA VAL A 168 -4.92 -6.45 -8.29
C VAL A 168 -5.80 -6.46 -7.03
N SER A 169 -5.43 -7.28 -6.04
CA SER A 169 -6.03 -7.33 -4.70
C SER A 169 -5.01 -7.87 -3.69
N ASP A 170 -5.40 -7.96 -2.42
CA ASP A 170 -4.54 -8.42 -1.31
C ASP A 170 -3.73 -9.68 -1.63
N THR A 171 -4.26 -10.56 -2.47
CA THR A 171 -3.66 -11.86 -2.79
C THR A 171 -3.66 -12.18 -4.29
N ARG A 172 -4.13 -11.26 -5.14
CA ARG A 172 -4.20 -11.46 -6.59
C ARG A 172 -3.27 -10.54 -7.35
N PHE A 173 -2.50 -11.12 -8.23
CA PHE A 173 -1.49 -10.43 -9.02
C PHE A 173 -1.64 -10.78 -10.49
N LYS A 174 -1.31 -9.82 -11.35
CA LYS A 174 -1.30 -10.01 -12.80
C LYS A 174 0.01 -9.51 -13.40
N SER A 175 0.45 -10.12 -14.47
CA SER A 175 1.51 -9.60 -15.32
C SER A 175 0.96 -9.31 -16.71
N GLY A 176 1.26 -8.12 -17.24
CA GLY A 176 0.81 -7.63 -18.54
C GLY A 176 1.92 -7.55 -19.56
N THR A 177 2.75 -8.57 -19.77
CA THR A 177 3.67 -8.62 -20.91
C THR A 177 2.93 -9.08 -22.15
N ALA A 178 3.17 -8.41 -23.27
CA ALA A 178 2.56 -8.71 -24.56
C ALA A 178 2.81 -10.18 -24.95
N GLY A 179 1.75 -10.99 -24.93
CA GLY A 179 1.75 -12.38 -25.39
C GLY A 179 1.32 -13.43 -24.37
N GLU A 180 1.61 -13.26 -23.10
CA GLU A 180 1.15 -14.19 -22.04
C GLU A 180 0.78 -13.41 -20.77
N SER A 181 -0.51 -13.26 -20.50
CA SER A 181 -0.96 -12.68 -19.24
C SER A 181 -0.90 -13.73 -18.13
N VAL A 182 -0.11 -13.46 -17.11
CA VAL A 182 -0.10 -14.22 -15.87
C VAL A 182 -1.15 -13.63 -14.94
N ASP A 183 -2.05 -14.45 -14.43
CA ASP A 183 -3.06 -14.09 -13.42
C ASP A 183 -2.97 -15.10 -12.28
N MET A 184 -2.52 -14.65 -11.11
CA MET A 184 -2.25 -15.50 -9.95
C MET A 184 -3.08 -15.06 -8.75
N GLN A 185 -3.62 -16.05 -8.04
CA GLN A 185 -4.29 -15.88 -6.76
C GLN A 185 -3.54 -16.68 -5.69
N PHE A 186 -2.89 -15.99 -4.74
CA PHE A 186 -2.22 -16.65 -3.61
C PHE A 186 -3.23 -17.11 -2.56
N MET A 187 -2.96 -18.28 -1.99
CA MET A 187 -3.73 -18.89 -0.92
C MET A 187 -2.96 -18.75 0.40
N LEU A 188 -3.50 -17.95 1.30
CA LEU A 188 -2.92 -17.65 2.60
C LEU A 188 -3.63 -18.47 3.68
N GLU A 189 -2.85 -19.02 4.61
CA GLU A 189 -3.34 -19.65 5.83
C GLU A 189 -2.82 -18.82 7.01
N GLY A 190 -3.67 -17.92 7.52
CA GLY A 190 -3.30 -16.98 8.58
C GLY A 190 -2.28 -15.93 8.09
N ASP A 191 -1.38 -15.49 8.99
CA ASP A 191 -0.39 -14.43 8.74
C ASP A 191 0.94 -14.95 8.17
N GLY A 192 1.04 -16.27 7.98
CA GLY A 192 2.25 -16.91 7.46
C GLY A 192 2.46 -16.77 5.96
N PRO A 193 3.56 -17.36 5.45
CA PRO A 193 3.83 -17.41 4.02
C PRO A 193 2.72 -18.11 3.26
N ALA A 194 2.47 -17.68 2.02
CA ALA A 194 1.49 -18.33 1.15
C ALA A 194 1.87 -19.80 0.90
N ALA A 195 0.96 -20.71 1.20
CA ALA A 195 1.19 -22.15 1.02
C ALA A 195 1.15 -22.56 -0.46
N SER A 196 0.39 -21.84 -1.26
CA SER A 196 0.20 -22.10 -2.69
C SER A 196 -0.32 -20.85 -3.41
N PHE A 197 -0.33 -20.93 -4.75
CA PHE A 197 -1.14 -20.03 -5.56
C PHE A 197 -1.83 -20.78 -6.69
N VAL A 198 -2.92 -20.21 -7.20
CA VAL A 198 -3.62 -20.67 -8.40
C VAL A 198 -3.25 -19.75 -9.56
N LEU A 199 -2.71 -20.30 -10.61
CA LEU A 199 -2.49 -19.62 -11.89
C LEU A 199 -3.70 -19.85 -12.78
N PHE A 200 -4.27 -18.77 -13.30
CA PHE A 200 -5.36 -18.81 -14.29
C PHE A 200 -4.76 -18.60 -15.67
N ARG A 201 -4.87 -19.60 -16.52
CA ARG A 201 -4.35 -19.55 -17.90
C ARG A 201 -5.31 -20.31 -18.83
N ASP A 202 -5.71 -19.67 -19.91
CA ASP A 202 -6.54 -20.26 -20.99
C ASP A 202 -7.82 -20.96 -20.48
N GLY A 203 -8.42 -20.40 -19.40
CA GLY A 203 -9.61 -20.98 -18.77
C GLY A 203 -9.32 -22.12 -17.78
N GLU A 204 -8.08 -22.55 -17.67
CA GLU A 204 -7.65 -23.57 -16.71
C GLU A 204 -7.15 -22.94 -15.40
N LYS A 205 -7.19 -23.77 -14.33
CA LYS A 205 -6.67 -23.43 -13.00
C LYS A 205 -5.54 -24.38 -12.65
N LEU A 206 -4.34 -23.85 -12.56
CA LEU A 206 -3.14 -24.59 -12.22
C LEU A 206 -2.69 -24.23 -10.80
N THR A 207 -2.64 -25.19 -9.89
CA THR A 207 -2.24 -24.93 -8.49
C THR A 207 -0.76 -25.26 -8.29
N PHE A 208 0.00 -24.23 -7.96
CA PHE A 208 1.41 -24.33 -7.57
C PHE A 208 1.51 -24.36 -6.05
N LYS A 209 2.24 -25.33 -5.49
CA LYS A 209 2.49 -25.44 -4.06
C LYS A 209 3.88 -24.92 -3.69
N ARG A 210 3.98 -24.26 -2.54
CA ARG A 210 5.29 -23.79 -2.03
C ARG A 210 6.21 -24.97 -1.81
N LYS A 211 7.46 -24.83 -2.22
CA LYS A 211 8.55 -25.73 -1.82
C LYS A 211 9.06 -25.33 -0.44
N GLY A 212 9.19 -26.29 0.44
CA GLY A 212 9.84 -26.12 1.73
C GLY A 212 11.33 -25.86 1.60
#